data_d54e04ff8abda1d978643830fa6ede16
#
_entry.id   d54e04ff8abda1d978643830fa6ede16
#
_cell.length_a   1.000
_cell.length_b   1.000
_cell.length_c   1.000
_cell.angle_alpha   90.00
_cell.angle_beta   90.00
_cell.angle_gamma   90.00
#
_symmetry.space_group_name_H-M   'P 1'
#
loop_
_entity.id
_entity.type
_entity.pdbx_description
1 polymer ?
#
loop_
_entity_poly.entity_id
_entity_poly.type
_entity_poly.pdbx_seq_one_letter_code
_entity_poly.pdbx_strand_id
1 'polypeptide(L)'
;MSEATLTPQHAAVEPKTLVEGAYQRLRRDIIEGVHPPGEKLRVEHLKDQYEVGAGTLREALLLLVTDALVVTQGQRGFRVAPISLEDFEDITHTRILLETQALRQSITQGGEDWEAGVVAAFHRLSRAEQKLGDHDTYTQAAAEDWEKRNRSFHDALISASPSRWIRHFQNILYQQS
;
A
#
# COMPACT_ATOMS: atom_id res chain seq x y z
N MET A 1 -32.22 -24.48 -20.60
CA MET A 1 -30.96 -24.78 -19.88
C MET A 1 -30.24 -23.45 -19.80
N SER A 2 -30.28 -22.81 -18.62
CA SER A 2 -29.77 -21.47 -18.41
C SER A 2 -28.44 -21.60 -17.65
N GLU A 3 -27.32 -21.30 -18.32
CA GLU A 3 -25.99 -21.22 -17.68
C GLU A 3 -25.91 -19.94 -16.88
N ALA A 4 -25.86 -20.09 -15.57
CA ALA A 4 -25.59 -19.01 -14.65
C ALA A 4 -24.08 -18.71 -14.68
N THR A 5 -23.73 -17.58 -15.28
CA THR A 5 -22.37 -17.03 -15.26
C THR A 5 -22.00 -16.58 -13.85
N LEU A 6 -21.19 -17.36 -13.16
CA LEU A 6 -20.60 -16.99 -11.88
C LEU A 6 -19.51 -15.95 -12.11
N THR A 7 -19.85 -14.69 -11.84
CA THR A 7 -18.88 -13.59 -11.72
C THR A 7 -18.12 -13.76 -10.40
N PRO A 8 -16.79 -13.85 -10.37
CA PRO A 8 -16.07 -13.84 -9.11
C PRO A 8 -16.11 -12.43 -8.52
N GLN A 9 -16.95 -12.22 -7.52
CA GLN A 9 -16.88 -11.06 -6.66
C GLN A 9 -15.52 -11.09 -5.94
N HIS A 10 -14.69 -10.11 -6.20
CA HIS A 10 -13.53 -9.81 -5.38
C HIS A 10 -14.05 -9.36 -4.01
N ALA A 11 -14.15 -10.29 -3.08
CA ALA A 11 -14.47 -10.00 -1.69
C ALA A 11 -13.34 -9.13 -1.14
N ALA A 12 -13.62 -7.86 -0.87
CA ALA A 12 -12.83 -7.08 0.08
C ALA A 12 -12.77 -7.92 1.36
N VAL A 13 -11.56 -8.23 1.85
CA VAL A 13 -11.38 -8.99 3.09
C VAL A 13 -12.00 -8.15 4.19
N GLU A 14 -13.14 -8.60 4.72
CA GLU A 14 -13.77 -7.91 5.84
C GLU A 14 -12.80 -7.88 7.03
N PRO A 15 -12.63 -6.72 7.69
CA PRO A 15 -11.74 -6.60 8.82
C PRO A 15 -12.18 -7.55 9.94
N LYS A 16 -11.28 -8.40 10.40
CA LYS A 16 -11.57 -9.41 11.43
C LYS A 16 -11.80 -8.82 12.82
N THR A 17 -11.35 -7.59 13.06
CA THR A 17 -11.48 -6.89 14.34
C THR A 17 -11.84 -5.42 14.14
N LEU A 18 -12.41 -4.79 15.17
CA LEU A 18 -12.68 -3.33 15.17
C LEU A 18 -11.38 -2.52 15.03
N VAL A 19 -10.28 -3.01 15.59
CA VAL A 19 -8.96 -2.37 15.47
C VAL A 19 -8.49 -2.37 14.02
N GLU A 20 -8.57 -3.53 13.35
CA GLU A 20 -8.19 -3.67 11.95
C GLU A 20 -9.06 -2.80 11.04
N GLY A 21 -10.37 -2.74 11.29
CA GLY A 21 -11.29 -1.88 10.55
C GLY A 21 -10.97 -0.39 10.71
N ALA A 22 -10.70 0.06 11.94
CA ALA A 22 -10.30 1.43 12.22
C ALA A 22 -8.94 1.77 11.59
N TYR A 23 -7.97 0.86 11.67
CA TYR A 23 -6.66 1.00 11.06
C TYR A 23 -6.77 1.17 9.53
N GLN A 24 -7.52 0.31 8.84
CA GLN A 24 -7.66 0.37 7.39
C GLN A 24 -8.35 1.65 6.91
N ARG A 25 -9.39 2.10 7.62
CA ARG A 25 -10.09 3.35 7.32
C ARG A 25 -9.19 4.56 7.52
N LEU A 26 -8.54 4.68 8.69
CA LEU A 26 -7.58 5.76 8.99
C LEU A 26 -6.43 5.78 7.99
N ARG A 27 -5.87 4.61 7.67
CA ARG A 27 -4.79 4.49 6.71
C ARG A 27 -5.19 5.03 5.33
N ARG A 28 -6.35 4.64 4.84
CA ARG A 28 -6.88 5.14 3.58
C ARG A 28 -7.08 6.65 3.62
N ASP A 29 -7.72 7.17 4.66
CA ASP A 29 -8.04 8.59 4.81
C ASP A 29 -6.75 9.46 4.89
N ILE A 30 -5.67 8.93 5.46
CA ILE A 30 -4.35 9.58 5.47
C ILE A 30 -3.74 9.58 4.06
N ILE A 31 -3.75 8.45 3.36
CA ILE A 31 -3.18 8.32 2.01
C ILE A 31 -3.97 9.17 1.01
N GLU A 32 -5.29 9.23 1.13
CA GLU A 32 -6.16 10.07 0.29
C GLU A 32 -6.14 11.56 0.67
N GLY A 33 -5.38 11.94 1.71
CA GLY A 33 -5.22 13.34 2.14
C GLY A 33 -6.40 13.92 2.91
N VAL A 34 -7.35 13.10 3.34
CA VAL A 34 -8.45 13.52 4.25
C VAL A 34 -7.87 14.05 5.56
N HIS A 35 -6.81 13.39 6.03
CA HIS A 35 -5.96 13.87 7.12
C HIS A 35 -4.62 14.31 6.53
N PRO A 36 -4.37 15.61 6.33
CA PRO A 36 -3.16 16.10 5.67
C PRO A 36 -1.90 15.87 6.52
N PRO A 37 -0.72 15.83 5.89
CA PRO A 37 0.56 15.71 6.59
C PRO A 37 0.72 16.74 7.69
N GLY A 38 1.17 16.29 8.86
CA GLY A 38 1.34 17.14 10.04
C GLY A 38 0.06 17.42 10.83
N GLU A 39 -1.11 16.96 10.41
CA GLU A 39 -2.36 17.13 11.15
C GLU A 39 -2.30 16.40 12.51
N LYS A 40 -2.84 17.04 13.55
CA LYS A 40 -2.96 16.44 14.88
C LYS A 40 -4.19 15.52 14.96
N LEU A 41 -3.95 14.24 15.18
CA LEU A 41 -4.99 13.21 15.31
C LEU A 41 -5.46 13.12 16.77
N ARG A 42 -6.58 13.79 17.06
CA ARG A 42 -7.16 13.82 18.41
C ARG A 42 -8.09 12.64 18.60
N VAL A 43 -7.72 11.68 19.46
CA VAL A 43 -8.51 10.48 19.75
C VAL A 43 -9.95 10.79 20.10
N GLU A 44 -10.19 11.85 20.91
CA GLU A 44 -11.54 12.22 21.33
C GLU A 44 -12.46 12.70 20.21
N HIS A 45 -11.89 13.27 19.14
CA HIS A 45 -12.67 13.66 17.96
C HIS A 45 -12.83 12.49 16.98
N LEU A 46 -11.74 11.75 16.74
CA LEU A 46 -11.72 10.66 15.75
C LEU A 46 -12.57 9.47 16.19
N LYS A 47 -12.71 9.18 17.50
CA LYS A 47 -13.56 8.08 17.97
C LYS A 47 -15.00 8.18 17.49
N ASP A 48 -15.53 9.40 17.44
CA ASP A 48 -16.89 9.65 16.99
C ASP A 48 -17.00 9.56 15.45
N GLN A 49 -15.98 10.08 14.72
CA GLN A 49 -15.91 10.01 13.28
C GLN A 49 -15.76 8.56 12.76
N TYR A 50 -14.96 7.75 13.44
CA TYR A 50 -14.72 6.36 13.06
C TYR A 50 -15.64 5.35 13.76
N GLU A 51 -16.53 5.82 14.63
CA GLU A 51 -17.52 5.01 15.37
C GLU A 51 -16.89 3.86 16.17
N VAL A 52 -15.75 4.14 16.82
CA VAL A 52 -15.01 3.16 17.63
C VAL A 52 -14.65 3.72 19.01
N GLY A 53 -14.38 2.81 19.95
CA GLY A 53 -13.91 3.21 21.28
C GLY A 53 -12.51 3.85 21.24
N ALA A 54 -12.22 4.74 22.19
CA ALA A 54 -10.93 5.42 22.30
C ALA A 54 -9.74 4.43 22.43
N GLY A 55 -9.93 3.26 23.06
CA GLY A 55 -8.93 2.19 23.16
C GLY A 55 -8.61 1.62 21.77
N THR A 56 -9.64 1.16 21.06
CA THR A 56 -9.54 0.63 19.68
C THR A 56 -8.84 1.61 18.75
N LEU A 57 -9.22 2.90 18.83
CA LEU A 57 -8.60 3.94 18.00
C LEU A 57 -7.13 4.16 18.33
N ARG A 58 -6.74 4.13 19.62
CA ARG A 58 -5.31 4.21 20.00
C ARG A 58 -4.50 3.04 19.48
N GLU A 59 -5.03 1.83 19.53
CA GLU A 59 -4.37 0.64 18.97
C GLU A 59 -4.20 0.77 17.45
N ALA A 60 -5.24 1.21 16.74
CA ALA A 60 -5.17 1.49 15.30
C ALA A 60 -4.11 2.55 14.96
N LEU A 61 -4.05 3.65 15.74
CA LEU A 61 -3.04 4.70 15.58
C LEU A 61 -1.62 4.19 15.87
N LEU A 62 -1.43 3.29 16.83
CA LEU A 62 -0.14 2.67 17.10
C LEU A 62 0.31 1.76 15.95
N LEU A 63 -0.60 1.05 15.29
CA LEU A 63 -0.27 0.32 14.07
C LEU A 63 0.19 1.26 12.95
N LEU A 64 -0.47 2.41 12.79
CA LEU A 64 -0.07 3.44 11.82
C LEU A 64 1.28 4.09 12.18
N VAL A 65 1.67 4.12 13.46
CA VAL A 65 3.04 4.51 13.86
C VAL A 65 4.06 3.47 13.41
N THR A 66 3.72 2.18 13.49
CA THR A 66 4.59 1.11 12.98
C THR A 66 4.78 1.20 11.47
N ASP A 67 3.75 1.68 10.76
CA ASP A 67 3.80 1.92 9.31
C ASP A 67 4.44 3.28 8.96
N ALA A 68 4.89 4.05 9.95
CA ALA A 68 5.43 5.40 9.81
C ALA A 68 4.49 6.43 9.14
N LEU A 69 3.19 6.14 9.04
CA LEU A 69 2.16 7.08 8.57
C LEU A 69 1.74 8.08 9.66
N VAL A 70 1.99 7.74 10.90
CA VAL A 70 1.68 8.55 12.08
C VAL A 70 2.90 8.64 12.98
N VAL A 71 3.12 9.78 13.59
CA VAL A 71 4.16 9.99 14.59
C VAL A 71 3.55 10.29 15.95
N THR A 72 4.21 9.84 17.02
CA THR A 72 3.85 10.19 18.39
C THR A 72 4.56 11.46 18.82
N GLN A 73 3.86 12.37 19.48
CA GLN A 73 4.45 13.57 20.07
C GLN A 73 4.55 13.45 21.61
N GLY A 74 5.23 12.41 22.09
CA GLY A 74 5.30 12.11 23.52
C GLY A 74 3.90 11.99 24.13
N GLN A 75 3.65 12.71 25.24
CA GLN A 75 2.31 12.74 25.88
C GLN A 75 1.26 13.58 25.13
N ARG A 76 1.63 14.22 24.01
CA ARG A 76 0.75 15.13 23.26
C ARG A 76 -0.11 14.44 22.21
N GLY A 77 -0.05 13.10 22.12
CA GLY A 77 -0.88 12.28 21.24
C GLY A 77 -0.23 11.97 19.88
N PHE A 78 -1.06 11.89 18.85
CA PHE A 78 -0.68 11.44 17.52
C PHE A 78 -0.77 12.57 16.50
N ARG A 79 0.04 12.48 15.44
CA ARG A 79 0.04 13.39 14.30
C ARG A 79 0.31 12.60 13.02
N VAL A 80 -0.32 12.96 11.91
CA VAL A 80 0.05 12.44 10.60
C VAL A 80 1.53 12.77 10.36
N ALA A 81 2.30 11.80 9.87
CA ALA A 81 3.72 12.00 9.59
C ALA A 81 3.89 13.19 8.62
N PRO A 82 4.78 14.13 8.90
CA PRO A 82 5.08 15.20 7.96
C PRO A 82 5.74 14.59 6.73
N ILE A 83 5.41 15.10 5.55
CA ILE A 83 6.10 14.78 4.31
C ILE A 83 7.16 15.86 4.09
N SER A 84 8.42 15.47 3.93
CA SER A 84 9.49 16.34 3.47
C SER A 84 10.05 15.83 2.14
N LEU A 85 10.56 16.74 1.31
CA LEU A 85 11.22 16.34 0.07
C LEU A 85 12.47 15.50 0.35
N GLU A 86 13.20 15.82 1.40
CA GLU A 86 14.40 15.10 1.85
C GLU A 86 14.05 13.65 2.25
N ASP A 87 12.99 13.45 3.04
CA ASP A 87 12.52 12.11 3.41
C ASP A 87 12.06 11.33 2.19
N PHE A 88 11.34 11.98 1.25
CA PHE A 88 10.89 11.34 0.02
C PHE A 88 12.07 10.89 -0.86
N GLU A 89 13.09 11.72 -1.00
CA GLU A 89 14.32 11.39 -1.73
C GLU A 89 15.06 10.23 -1.07
N ASP A 90 15.21 10.23 0.26
CA ASP A 90 15.88 9.16 1.00
C ASP A 90 15.11 7.83 0.90
N ILE A 91 13.80 7.86 1.05
CA ILE A 91 12.93 6.70 0.84
C ILE A 91 13.11 6.15 -0.58
N THR A 92 13.12 7.02 -1.59
CA THR A 92 13.29 6.63 -2.99
C THR A 92 14.65 5.97 -3.24
N HIS A 93 15.74 6.57 -2.74
CA HIS A 93 17.08 6.00 -2.84
C HIS A 93 17.17 4.64 -2.14
N THR A 94 16.61 4.51 -0.95
CA THR A 94 16.61 3.26 -0.19
C THR A 94 15.79 2.18 -0.91
N ARG A 95 14.65 2.53 -1.51
CA ARG A 95 13.85 1.62 -2.35
C ARG A 95 14.67 1.11 -3.54
N ILE A 96 15.29 2.01 -4.29
CA ILE A 96 16.11 1.63 -5.45
C ILE A 96 17.21 0.65 -5.05
N LEU A 97 17.88 0.88 -3.92
CA LEU A 97 18.92 0.00 -3.40
C LEU A 97 18.37 -1.41 -3.11
N LEU A 98 17.28 -1.49 -2.36
CA LEU A 98 16.68 -2.77 -1.96
C LEU A 98 16.07 -3.51 -3.15
N GLU A 99 15.35 -2.82 -4.04
CA GLU A 99 14.75 -3.40 -5.25
C GLU A 99 15.81 -3.93 -6.20
N THR A 100 16.87 -3.16 -6.44
CA THR A 100 17.98 -3.59 -7.28
C THR A 100 18.65 -4.84 -6.73
N GLN A 101 18.87 -4.91 -5.43
CA GLN A 101 19.47 -6.08 -4.79
C GLN A 101 18.54 -7.31 -4.87
N ALA A 102 17.26 -7.13 -4.58
CA ALA A 102 16.27 -8.21 -4.68
C ALA A 102 16.10 -8.69 -6.13
N LEU A 103 16.10 -7.78 -7.11
CA LEU A 103 16.01 -8.12 -8.52
C LEU A 103 17.24 -8.93 -8.98
N ARG A 104 18.46 -8.53 -8.60
CA ARG A 104 19.69 -9.30 -8.90
C ARG A 104 19.59 -10.72 -8.35
N GLN A 105 19.10 -10.89 -7.12
CA GLN A 105 18.89 -12.20 -6.53
C GLN A 105 17.82 -13.00 -7.31
N SER A 106 16.73 -12.35 -7.71
CA SER A 106 15.66 -13.01 -8.47
C SER A 106 16.12 -13.46 -9.85
N ILE A 107 16.92 -12.65 -10.55
CA ILE A 107 17.51 -13.04 -11.85
C ILE A 107 18.44 -14.26 -11.70
N THR A 108 19.18 -14.35 -10.59
CA THR A 108 20.12 -15.45 -10.36
C THR A 108 19.43 -16.74 -9.92
N GLN A 109 18.30 -16.63 -9.21
CA GLN A 109 17.65 -17.78 -8.53
C GLN A 109 16.28 -18.13 -9.11
N GLY A 110 15.70 -17.25 -9.91
CA GLY A 110 14.40 -17.46 -10.54
C GLY A 110 14.47 -18.52 -11.63
N GLY A 111 13.47 -19.39 -11.67
CA GLY A 111 13.26 -20.36 -12.73
C GLY A 111 12.15 -19.94 -13.69
N GLU A 112 11.75 -20.87 -14.55
CA GLU A 112 10.72 -20.64 -15.59
C GLU A 112 9.39 -20.11 -15.02
N ASP A 113 8.96 -20.60 -13.84
CA ASP A 113 7.75 -20.12 -13.18
C ASP A 113 7.85 -18.64 -12.77
N TRP A 114 9.02 -18.20 -12.29
CA TRP A 114 9.27 -16.81 -11.97
C TRP A 114 9.23 -15.94 -13.23
N GLU A 115 9.90 -16.34 -14.30
CA GLU A 115 9.90 -15.63 -15.59
C GLU A 115 8.49 -15.50 -16.15
N ALA A 116 7.72 -16.60 -16.16
CA ALA A 116 6.31 -16.59 -16.58
C ALA A 116 5.47 -15.64 -15.73
N GLY A 117 5.70 -15.61 -14.41
CA GLY A 117 5.04 -14.69 -13.46
C GLY A 117 5.32 -13.22 -13.78
N VAL A 118 6.59 -12.88 -14.06
CA VAL A 118 7.00 -11.51 -14.44
C VAL A 118 6.36 -11.09 -15.77
N VAL A 119 6.37 -11.95 -16.79
CA VAL A 119 5.75 -11.68 -18.10
C VAL A 119 4.23 -11.46 -17.94
N ALA A 120 3.56 -12.29 -17.15
CA ALA A 120 2.14 -12.16 -16.90
C ALA A 120 1.80 -10.86 -16.14
N ALA A 121 2.62 -10.47 -15.16
CA ALA A 121 2.43 -9.22 -14.41
C ALA A 121 2.66 -8.00 -15.31
N PHE A 122 3.72 -8.00 -16.11
CA PHE A 122 3.99 -6.96 -17.11
C PHE A 122 2.85 -6.79 -18.11
N HIS A 123 2.33 -7.89 -18.66
CA HIS A 123 1.21 -7.83 -19.59
C HIS A 123 -0.03 -7.17 -18.96
N ARG A 124 -0.33 -7.49 -17.69
CA ARG A 124 -1.46 -6.87 -16.96
C ARG A 124 -1.24 -5.37 -16.75
N LEU A 125 -0.01 -4.96 -16.40
CA LEU A 125 0.35 -3.55 -16.24
C LEU A 125 0.19 -2.79 -17.55
N SER A 126 0.78 -3.30 -18.64
CA SER A 126 0.68 -2.66 -19.97
C SER A 126 -0.76 -2.47 -20.43
N ARG A 127 -1.64 -3.39 -20.10
CA ARG A 127 -3.08 -3.23 -20.39
C ARG A 127 -3.75 -2.14 -19.53
N ALA A 128 -3.30 -1.94 -18.30
CA ALA A 128 -3.81 -0.86 -17.46
C ALA A 128 -3.28 0.51 -17.94
N GLU A 129 -2.01 0.58 -18.36
CA GLU A 129 -1.41 1.79 -18.94
C GLU A 129 -2.15 2.27 -20.21
N GLN A 130 -2.52 1.34 -21.09
CA GLN A 130 -3.29 1.66 -22.28
C GLN A 130 -4.62 2.34 -21.96
N LYS A 131 -5.29 1.95 -20.87
CA LYS A 131 -6.53 2.57 -20.41
C LYS A 131 -6.32 3.96 -19.81
N LEU A 132 -5.16 4.20 -19.16
CA LEU A 132 -4.80 5.52 -18.61
C LEU A 132 -4.39 6.51 -19.70
N GLY A 133 -3.73 6.03 -20.76
CA GLY A 133 -3.27 6.87 -21.87
C GLY A 133 -4.40 7.39 -22.78
N ASP A 134 -5.59 6.88 -22.63
CA ASP A 134 -6.76 7.32 -23.39
C ASP A 134 -7.51 8.39 -22.56
N HIS A 135 -7.41 9.64 -22.99
CA HIS A 135 -8.03 10.80 -22.33
C HIS A 135 -9.54 10.64 -22.09
N ASP A 136 -10.23 9.88 -22.93
CA ASP A 136 -11.66 9.65 -22.81
C ASP A 136 -12.02 8.59 -21.76
N THR A 137 -11.05 7.80 -21.31
CA THR A 137 -11.23 6.69 -20.35
C THR A 137 -10.56 6.91 -19.01
N TYR A 138 -9.92 8.07 -18.79
CA TYR A 138 -9.31 8.38 -17.48
C TYR A 138 -10.37 8.49 -16.39
N THR A 139 -10.31 7.57 -15.45
CA THR A 139 -11.17 7.56 -14.25
C THR A 139 -10.30 7.26 -13.02
N GLN A 140 -10.76 7.67 -11.85
CA GLN A 140 -10.12 7.32 -10.58
C GLN A 140 -9.94 5.80 -10.45
N ALA A 141 -10.94 5.01 -10.84
CA ALA A 141 -10.86 3.55 -10.83
C ALA A 141 -9.77 2.99 -11.78
N ALA A 142 -9.53 3.65 -12.93
CA ALA A 142 -8.45 3.26 -13.84
C ALA A 142 -7.08 3.55 -13.25
N ALA A 143 -6.93 4.68 -12.54
CA ALA A 143 -5.69 5.03 -11.84
C ALA A 143 -5.39 4.02 -10.70
N GLU A 144 -6.39 3.65 -9.92
CA GLU A 144 -6.28 2.65 -8.85
C GLU A 144 -5.94 1.25 -9.40
N ASP A 145 -6.55 0.83 -10.53
CA ASP A 145 -6.19 -0.45 -11.18
C ASP A 145 -4.76 -0.42 -11.71
N TRP A 146 -4.32 0.70 -12.30
CA TRP A 146 -2.95 0.86 -12.73
C TRP A 146 -1.96 0.76 -11.57
N GLU A 147 -2.17 1.49 -10.49
CA GLU A 147 -1.32 1.46 -9.29
C GLU A 147 -1.21 0.03 -8.72
N LYS A 148 -2.33 -0.67 -8.63
CA LYS A 148 -2.36 -2.08 -8.21
C LYS A 148 -1.55 -2.99 -9.13
N ARG A 149 -1.62 -2.79 -10.46
CA ARG A 149 -0.87 -3.59 -11.43
C ARG A 149 0.61 -3.24 -11.40
N ASN A 150 0.93 -1.95 -11.28
CA ASN A 150 2.30 -1.47 -11.13
C ASN A 150 2.97 -2.12 -9.91
N ARG A 151 2.34 -2.05 -8.75
CA ARG A 151 2.81 -2.74 -7.55
C ARG A 151 2.99 -4.25 -7.76
N SER A 152 2.00 -4.91 -8.36
CA SER A 152 2.06 -6.36 -8.62
C SER A 152 3.21 -6.73 -9.56
N PHE A 153 3.56 -5.86 -10.50
CA PHE A 153 4.71 -6.06 -11.39
C PHE A 153 6.03 -5.93 -10.63
N HIS A 154 6.20 -4.90 -9.79
CA HIS A 154 7.38 -4.76 -8.93
C HIS A 154 7.54 -5.95 -7.97
N ASP A 155 6.46 -6.41 -7.37
CA ASP A 155 6.46 -7.59 -6.50
C ASP A 155 6.87 -8.86 -7.28
N ALA A 156 6.42 -9.04 -8.52
CA ALA A 156 6.78 -10.17 -9.36
C ALA A 156 8.28 -10.17 -9.70
N LEU A 157 8.85 -9.00 -10.03
CA LEU A 157 10.28 -8.85 -10.35
C LEU A 157 11.19 -9.38 -9.23
N ILE A 158 10.81 -9.20 -7.99
CA ILE A 158 11.62 -9.54 -6.82
C ILE A 158 11.18 -10.82 -6.10
N SER A 159 10.15 -11.51 -6.63
CA SER A 159 9.51 -12.63 -5.93
C SER A 159 10.41 -13.84 -5.71
N ALA A 160 11.44 -14.06 -6.56
CA ALA A 160 12.41 -15.13 -6.40
C ALA A 160 13.58 -14.76 -5.46
N SER A 161 13.62 -13.53 -4.91
CA SER A 161 14.61 -13.18 -3.89
C SER A 161 14.38 -13.99 -2.62
N PRO A 162 15.43 -14.68 -2.08
CA PRO A 162 15.30 -15.47 -0.85
C PRO A 162 15.19 -14.62 0.41
N SER A 163 15.51 -13.33 0.33
CA SER A 163 15.54 -12.44 1.48
C SER A 163 14.16 -11.96 1.87
N ARG A 164 13.58 -12.60 2.90
CA ARG A 164 12.31 -12.15 3.50
C ARG A 164 12.38 -10.72 4.05
N TRP A 165 13.56 -10.29 4.51
CA TRP A 165 13.75 -8.97 5.11
C TRP A 165 13.77 -7.87 4.05
N ILE A 166 14.42 -8.07 2.91
CA ILE A 166 14.37 -7.10 1.80
C ILE A 166 12.92 -6.87 1.38
N ARG A 167 12.14 -7.94 1.18
CA ARG A 167 10.72 -7.82 0.81
C ARG A 167 9.88 -7.12 1.88
N HIS A 168 10.18 -7.37 3.15
CA HIS A 168 9.49 -6.72 4.27
C HIS A 168 9.76 -5.20 4.28
N PHE A 169 11.02 -4.79 4.20
CA PHE A 169 11.38 -3.37 4.17
C PHE A 169 10.87 -2.65 2.93
N GLN A 170 10.91 -3.30 1.76
CA GLN A 170 10.30 -2.74 0.56
C GLN A 170 8.81 -2.46 0.71
N ASN A 171 8.07 -3.38 1.32
CA ASN A 171 6.64 -3.16 1.57
C ASN A 171 6.39 -1.97 2.50
N ILE A 172 7.22 -1.76 3.53
CA ILE A 172 7.15 -0.59 4.39
C ILE A 172 7.44 0.68 3.60
N LEU A 173 8.55 0.73 2.88
CA LEU A 173 8.97 1.91 2.11
C LEU A 173 8.01 2.26 0.97
N TYR A 174 7.41 1.26 0.32
CA TYR A 174 6.39 1.47 -0.70
C TYR A 174 5.16 2.24 -0.16
N GLN A 175 4.82 2.03 1.11
CA GLN A 175 3.69 2.71 1.74
C GLN A 175 4.01 4.16 2.11
N GLN A 176 5.27 4.57 2.05
CA GLN A 176 5.76 5.91 2.39
C GLN A 176 6.04 6.78 1.16
N SER A 177 5.99 6.23 -0.03
CA SER A 177 6.21 6.90 -1.30
C SER A 177 4.93 6.94 -2.13
#